data_4e53ec2b444a027af3b30bee7d2344dc
#
_entry.id   4e53ec2b444a027af3b30bee7d2344dc
#
_cell.length_a   1.000
_cell.length_b   1.000
_cell.length_c   1.000
_cell.angle_alpha   90.00
_cell.angle_beta   90.00
_cell.angle_gamma   90.00
#
_symmetry.space_group_name_H-M   'P 1'
#
loop_
_entity.id
_entity.type
_entity.pdbx_description
1 polymer ?
#
loop_
_entity_poly.entity_id
_entity_poly.type
_entity_poly.pdbx_seq_one_letter_code
_entity_poly.pdbx_strand_id
1 'polypeptide(L)'
;NYCSVEALLHQNDKLVGLTCKDKESERIFDVHAKCVINATGVWVDGIRSMDAHLSGKKIEPLVTPSQGVHLVVDRSFLSQDCALLVPSTQDGRVLFAVPWLGKVILGTTDTPRTDLPIEPLAFAPEVDFILKESARYLSKAPTRADVRSVWVGLRPLVKPHNTTSGSTKGISREHTILMSKSGLVSVTGGKWTTYRAMAEDVLQQCLEAGLLKDLGEHPTTADCPLVGATNPNSDFSTMPLAYAQGLHSYGTEKSLLLTMPGADTWLCEGLSEGMVRFAVRYEYARTVEDVLARRSRLLFLDAQLALDLSDKVATILESEKIHNPQLAAFKTLAQSYMLPTTH
;
A
#
# COMPACT_ATOMS: atom_id res chain seq x y z
N ASN A 1 9.98 -0.83 -9.70
CA ASN A 1 9.36 -2.10 -9.27
C ASN A 1 10.31 -3.25 -9.54
N TYR A 2 10.07 -4.40 -8.88
CA TYR A 2 10.84 -5.64 -9.06
C TYR A 2 12.35 -5.47 -8.89
N CYS A 3 12.79 -4.48 -8.10
CA CYS A 3 14.17 -4.21 -7.79
C CYS A 3 14.32 -4.12 -6.26
N SER A 4 15.03 -5.08 -5.67
CA SER A 4 15.29 -5.11 -4.22
C SER A 4 16.67 -4.55 -3.90
N VAL A 5 16.78 -3.89 -2.74
CA VAL A 5 18.06 -3.49 -2.18
C VAL A 5 18.63 -4.66 -1.38
N GLU A 6 19.83 -5.12 -1.75
CA GLU A 6 20.51 -6.24 -1.10
C GLU A 6 21.61 -5.78 -0.15
N ALA A 7 22.27 -4.65 -0.45
CA ALA A 7 23.34 -4.09 0.36
C ALA A 7 23.48 -2.58 0.16
N LEU A 8 24.19 -1.93 1.08
CA LEU A 8 24.60 -0.53 0.98
C LEU A 8 26.07 -0.44 0.61
N LEU A 9 26.43 0.47 -0.30
CA LEU A 9 27.78 0.70 -0.76
C LEU A 9 28.41 1.87 0.02
N HIS A 10 29.54 1.60 0.67
CA HIS A 10 30.27 2.62 1.44
C HIS A 10 31.67 2.84 0.86
N GLN A 11 32.15 4.09 0.91
CA GLN A 11 33.51 4.48 0.60
C GLN A 11 33.97 5.52 1.62
N ASN A 12 35.09 5.28 2.30
CA ASN A 12 35.60 6.17 3.35
C ASN A 12 34.53 6.56 4.39
N ASP A 13 33.82 5.57 4.93
CA ASP A 13 32.72 5.70 5.89
C ASP A 13 31.53 6.53 5.39
N LYS A 14 31.44 6.82 4.10
CA LYS A 14 30.31 7.51 3.49
C LYS A 14 29.52 6.56 2.62
N LEU A 15 28.21 6.70 2.67
CA LEU A 15 27.28 5.97 1.81
C LEU A 15 27.33 6.58 0.42
N VAL A 16 27.67 5.77 -0.59
CA VAL A 16 27.84 6.19 -1.99
C VAL A 16 26.90 5.50 -2.96
N GLY A 17 26.03 4.62 -2.47
CA GLY A 17 25.10 3.90 -3.31
C GLY A 17 24.56 2.64 -2.64
N LEU A 18 24.01 1.75 -3.45
CA LEU A 18 23.44 0.49 -3.03
C LEU A 18 23.61 -0.58 -4.10
N THR A 19 23.65 -1.84 -3.66
CA THR A 19 23.56 -3.02 -4.52
C THR A 19 22.12 -3.44 -4.63
N CYS A 20 21.65 -3.58 -5.86
CA CYS A 20 20.29 -3.95 -6.19
C CYS A 20 20.23 -5.31 -6.87
N LYS A 21 19.11 -6.00 -6.70
CA LYS A 21 18.77 -7.20 -7.46
C LYS A 21 17.49 -6.96 -8.26
N ASP A 22 17.59 -7.10 -9.57
CA ASP A 22 16.44 -7.18 -10.46
C ASP A 22 15.76 -8.55 -10.30
N LYS A 23 14.52 -8.57 -9.84
CA LYS A 23 13.78 -9.80 -9.56
C LYS A 23 13.19 -10.49 -10.80
N GLU A 24 13.20 -9.82 -11.94
CA GLU A 24 12.77 -10.43 -13.20
C GLU A 24 13.93 -11.19 -13.87
N SER A 25 15.11 -10.59 -13.90
CA SER A 25 16.31 -11.18 -14.54
C SER A 25 17.29 -11.82 -13.56
N GLU A 26 17.05 -11.72 -12.25
CA GLU A 26 17.96 -12.16 -11.16
C GLU A 26 19.33 -11.44 -11.17
N ARG A 27 19.51 -10.44 -12.02
CA ARG A 27 20.76 -9.71 -12.15
C ARG A 27 21.00 -8.81 -10.93
N ILE A 28 22.22 -8.89 -10.40
CA ILE A 28 22.72 -8.01 -9.34
C ILE A 28 23.52 -6.88 -9.99
N PHE A 29 23.32 -5.65 -9.53
CA PHE A 29 24.01 -4.47 -10.03
C PHE A 29 24.10 -3.37 -8.97
N ASP A 30 25.12 -2.52 -9.11
CA ASP A 30 25.32 -1.38 -8.21
C ASP A 30 24.72 -0.11 -8.78
N VAL A 31 24.13 0.69 -7.89
CA VAL A 31 23.62 2.03 -8.16
C VAL A 31 24.41 3.02 -7.30
N HIS A 32 25.15 3.92 -7.94
CA HIS A 32 25.85 5.00 -7.26
C HIS A 32 24.95 6.23 -7.14
N ALA A 33 24.92 6.84 -5.96
CA ALA A 33 24.09 7.98 -5.67
C ALA A 33 24.80 8.98 -4.74
N LYS A 34 24.46 10.26 -4.88
CA LYS A 34 24.94 11.33 -3.97
C LYS A 34 24.25 11.30 -2.62
N CYS A 35 23.01 10.82 -2.58
CA CYS A 35 22.17 10.69 -1.41
C CYS A 35 21.36 9.42 -1.50
N VAL A 36 21.24 8.68 -0.40
CA VAL A 36 20.39 7.49 -0.27
C VAL A 36 19.34 7.76 0.79
N ILE A 37 18.06 7.63 0.40
CA ILE A 37 16.91 7.85 1.26
C ILE A 37 16.25 6.49 1.54
N ASN A 38 16.17 6.14 2.82
CA ASN A 38 15.49 4.96 3.32
C ASN A 38 14.04 5.35 3.71
N ALA A 39 13.09 5.03 2.86
CA ALA A 39 11.65 5.25 3.06
C ALA A 39 10.88 3.91 3.10
N THR A 40 11.46 2.88 3.71
CA THR A 40 10.98 1.49 3.66
C THR A 40 9.90 1.16 4.70
N GLY A 41 9.30 2.18 5.33
CA GLY A 41 8.17 2.02 6.24
C GLY A 41 8.52 1.16 7.47
N VAL A 42 7.81 0.04 7.68
CA VAL A 42 8.06 -0.85 8.84
C VAL A 42 9.42 -1.55 8.78
N TRP A 43 10.06 -1.63 7.62
CA TRP A 43 11.40 -2.23 7.43
C TRP A 43 12.53 -1.22 7.52
N VAL A 44 12.26 0.04 7.91
CA VAL A 44 13.27 1.11 7.99
C VAL A 44 14.47 0.72 8.85
N ASP A 45 14.26 -0.01 9.95
CA ASP A 45 15.32 -0.44 10.86
C ASP A 45 16.21 -1.54 10.26
N GLY A 46 15.69 -2.32 9.30
CA GLY A 46 16.50 -3.28 8.55
C GLY A 46 17.59 -2.58 7.73
N ILE A 47 17.23 -1.55 6.98
CA ILE A 47 18.21 -0.74 6.20
C ILE A 47 19.14 0.04 7.11
N ARG A 48 18.64 0.61 8.22
CA ARG A 48 19.48 1.27 9.24
C ARG A 48 20.51 0.31 9.85
N SER A 49 20.12 -0.95 10.05
CA SER A 49 21.03 -1.99 10.55
C SER A 49 22.12 -2.34 9.53
N MET A 50 21.80 -2.38 8.23
CA MET A 50 22.81 -2.55 7.19
C MET A 50 23.86 -1.43 7.20
N ASP A 51 23.41 -0.18 7.38
CA ASP A 51 24.30 0.99 7.47
C ASP A 51 25.19 0.95 8.74
N ALA A 52 24.62 0.57 9.89
CA ALA A 52 25.33 0.53 11.15
C ALA A 52 26.31 -0.64 11.29
N HIS A 53 26.16 -1.69 10.49
CA HIS A 53 27.00 -2.91 10.61
C HIS A 53 28.49 -2.61 10.40
N LEU A 54 28.82 -1.66 9.55
CA LEU A 54 30.20 -1.19 9.34
C LEU A 54 30.80 -0.51 10.57
N SER A 55 29.98 0.10 11.41
CA SER A 55 30.45 0.79 12.64
C SER A 55 30.51 -0.11 13.87
N GLY A 56 30.08 -1.39 13.75
CA GLY A 56 29.98 -2.35 14.87
C GLY A 56 28.98 -1.95 15.95
N LYS A 57 28.15 -0.94 15.72
CA LYS A 57 27.17 -0.42 16.68
C LYS A 57 25.81 -1.05 16.50
N LYS A 58 25.21 -1.50 17.58
CA LYS A 58 23.80 -1.89 17.61
C LYS A 58 22.95 -0.61 17.54
N ILE A 59 21.99 -0.57 16.62
CA ILE A 59 21.04 0.53 16.55
C ILE A 59 19.86 0.30 17.49
N GLU A 60 19.33 1.39 18.04
CA GLU A 60 18.03 1.35 18.70
C GLU A 60 16.93 1.35 17.64
N PRO A 61 15.93 0.45 17.76
CA PRO A 61 14.80 0.42 16.84
C PRO A 61 14.02 1.73 16.87
N LEU A 62 13.78 2.31 15.70
CA LEU A 62 13.01 3.54 15.51
C LEU A 62 11.51 3.26 15.50
N VAL A 63 11.10 2.10 14.97
CA VAL A 63 9.71 1.76 14.73
C VAL A 63 9.19 0.73 15.72
N THR A 64 7.95 0.92 16.16
CA THR A 64 7.13 -0.10 16.82
C THR A 64 5.97 -0.44 15.88
N PRO A 65 6.05 -1.57 15.16
CA PRO A 65 5.01 -1.93 14.21
C PRO A 65 3.67 -2.20 14.89
N SER A 66 2.59 -1.78 14.25
CA SER A 66 1.23 -2.09 14.68
C SER A 66 0.38 -2.54 13.49
N GLN A 67 -0.33 -3.64 13.69
CA GLN A 67 -1.24 -4.22 12.71
C GLN A 67 -2.62 -3.57 12.78
N GLY A 68 -3.20 -3.29 11.61
CA GLY A 68 -4.59 -2.87 11.46
C GLY A 68 -5.33 -3.74 10.46
N VAL A 69 -6.44 -4.32 10.88
CA VAL A 69 -7.29 -5.21 10.09
C VAL A 69 -8.45 -4.43 9.50
N HIS A 70 -8.81 -4.79 8.27
CA HIS A 70 -10.01 -4.30 7.58
C HIS A 70 -10.79 -5.49 7.03
N LEU A 71 -12.11 -5.45 7.20
CA LEU A 71 -13.05 -6.38 6.60
C LEU A 71 -13.81 -5.66 5.50
N VAL A 72 -14.13 -6.36 4.44
CA VAL A 72 -14.92 -5.82 3.33
C VAL A 72 -16.22 -6.59 3.22
N VAL A 73 -17.33 -5.86 3.15
CA VAL A 73 -18.68 -6.39 3.00
C VAL A 73 -19.40 -5.73 1.83
N ASP A 74 -20.53 -6.28 1.42
CA ASP A 74 -21.30 -5.73 0.31
C ASP A 74 -21.89 -4.35 0.63
N ARG A 75 -22.15 -3.58 -0.40
CA ARG A 75 -22.69 -2.21 -0.32
C ARG A 75 -24.02 -2.13 0.43
N SER A 76 -24.78 -3.22 0.49
CA SER A 76 -26.06 -3.31 1.20
C SER A 76 -25.98 -3.10 2.72
N PHE A 77 -24.77 -3.20 3.30
CA PHE A 77 -24.57 -2.94 4.74
C PHE A 77 -24.49 -1.44 5.07
N LEU A 78 -24.14 -0.59 4.11
CA LEU A 78 -24.14 0.86 4.25
C LEU A 78 -24.57 1.47 2.91
N SER A 79 -25.87 1.63 2.70
CA SER A 79 -26.45 2.03 1.40
C SER A 79 -26.22 3.50 1.04
N GLN A 80 -25.96 4.35 2.03
CA GLN A 80 -25.70 5.78 1.82
C GLN A 80 -24.25 6.04 1.36
N ASP A 81 -24.01 7.09 0.57
CA ASP A 81 -22.69 7.46 0.08
C ASP A 81 -21.84 8.23 1.09
N CYS A 82 -22.21 8.20 2.36
CA CYS A 82 -21.45 8.79 3.45
C CYS A 82 -20.80 7.72 4.31
N ALA A 83 -19.61 8.04 4.82
CA ALA A 83 -18.91 7.19 5.78
C ALA A 83 -19.51 7.33 7.18
N LEU A 84 -19.53 6.24 7.92
CA LEU A 84 -19.81 6.22 9.35
C LEU A 84 -18.48 6.21 10.12
N LEU A 85 -18.31 7.16 11.04
CA LEU A 85 -17.18 7.20 11.97
C LEU A 85 -17.70 7.09 13.40
N VAL A 86 -17.24 6.06 14.12
CA VAL A 86 -17.45 5.89 15.55
C VAL A 86 -16.18 6.31 16.27
N PRO A 87 -16.16 7.48 16.93
CA PRO A 87 -14.93 8.06 17.45
C PRO A 87 -14.34 7.30 18.64
N SER A 88 -15.18 6.54 19.36
CA SER A 88 -14.76 5.70 20.49
C SER A 88 -15.65 4.48 20.61
N THR A 89 -15.07 3.30 20.43
CA THR A 89 -15.68 2.00 20.71
C THR A 89 -15.57 1.67 22.21
N GLN A 90 -16.10 0.52 22.64
CA GLN A 90 -16.03 0.09 24.05
C GLN A 90 -14.60 0.01 24.60
N ASP A 91 -13.61 -0.27 23.75
CA ASP A 91 -12.20 -0.33 24.12
C ASP A 91 -11.42 0.96 23.80
N GLY A 92 -12.12 2.03 23.41
CA GLY A 92 -11.55 3.34 23.13
C GLY A 92 -10.90 3.48 21.74
N ARG A 93 -11.03 2.48 20.86
CA ARG A 93 -10.56 2.58 19.46
C ARG A 93 -11.58 3.30 18.58
N VAL A 94 -11.10 3.79 17.44
CA VAL A 94 -11.97 4.32 16.39
C VAL A 94 -12.41 3.17 15.48
N LEU A 95 -13.72 3.12 15.17
CA LEU A 95 -14.24 2.25 14.11
C LEU A 95 -14.81 3.11 12.99
N PHE A 96 -14.69 2.65 11.76
CA PHE A 96 -15.35 3.27 10.63
C PHE A 96 -15.99 2.22 9.71
N ALA A 97 -17.03 2.66 9.00
CA ALA A 97 -17.59 1.98 7.85
C ALA A 97 -17.54 2.95 6.67
N VAL A 98 -16.78 2.62 5.63
CA VAL A 98 -16.51 3.54 4.51
C VAL A 98 -16.96 2.89 3.20
N PRO A 99 -17.86 3.53 2.43
CA PRO A 99 -18.13 3.12 1.06
C PRO A 99 -16.86 3.26 0.20
N TRP A 100 -16.47 2.19 -0.46
CA TRP A 100 -15.26 2.16 -1.25
C TRP A 100 -15.39 1.22 -2.44
N LEU A 101 -15.26 1.75 -3.65
CA LEU A 101 -15.22 1.00 -4.91
C LEU A 101 -16.34 -0.06 -5.04
N GLY A 102 -17.58 0.31 -4.69
CA GLY A 102 -18.74 -0.58 -4.76
C GLY A 102 -18.95 -1.51 -3.56
N LYS A 103 -18.10 -1.45 -2.57
CA LYS A 103 -18.17 -2.22 -1.32
C LYS A 103 -18.18 -1.31 -0.09
N VAL A 104 -18.11 -1.89 1.10
CA VAL A 104 -17.95 -1.18 2.37
C VAL A 104 -16.76 -1.75 3.12
N ILE A 105 -15.84 -0.88 3.50
CA ILE A 105 -14.72 -1.23 4.37
C ILE A 105 -15.13 -1.01 5.82
N LEU A 106 -14.94 -2.02 6.66
CA LEU A 106 -15.11 -1.96 8.10
C LEU A 106 -13.74 -2.06 8.78
N GLY A 107 -13.44 -1.18 9.71
CA GLY A 107 -12.14 -1.19 10.40
C GLY A 107 -12.00 -0.03 11.37
N THR A 108 -10.98 0.00 12.16
CA THR A 108 -9.76 -0.82 12.10
C THR A 108 -9.39 -1.32 13.49
N THR A 109 -8.41 -2.20 13.54
CA THR A 109 -7.76 -2.62 14.79
C THR A 109 -6.43 -1.91 14.98
N ASP A 110 -5.81 -2.09 16.13
CA ASP A 110 -4.48 -1.61 16.46
C ASP A 110 -3.81 -2.63 17.39
N THR A 111 -3.04 -3.55 16.79
CA THR A 111 -2.40 -4.66 17.50
C THR A 111 -0.89 -4.60 17.31
N PRO A 112 -0.11 -4.42 18.39
CA PRO A 112 1.36 -4.42 18.31
C PRO A 112 1.91 -5.70 17.69
N ARG A 113 2.96 -5.57 16.85
CA ARG A 113 3.64 -6.70 16.21
C ARG A 113 5.14 -6.65 16.49
N THR A 114 5.73 -7.83 16.62
CA THR A 114 7.20 -8.00 16.75
C THR A 114 7.82 -8.61 15.50
N ASP A 115 7.01 -9.22 14.65
CA ASP A 115 7.37 -9.77 13.34
C ASP A 115 6.89 -8.83 12.22
N LEU A 116 7.52 -8.91 11.06
CA LEU A 116 7.29 -8.04 9.90
C LEU A 116 7.05 -8.88 8.64
N PRO A 117 5.99 -9.70 8.61
CA PRO A 117 5.69 -10.45 7.39
C PRO A 117 5.29 -9.48 6.27
N ILE A 118 5.62 -9.84 5.03
CA ILE A 118 5.20 -9.07 3.84
C ILE A 118 3.68 -9.10 3.72
N GLU A 119 3.07 -10.27 3.96
CA GLU A 119 1.62 -10.48 3.98
C GLU A 119 1.15 -10.85 5.39
N PRO A 120 0.84 -9.86 6.23
CA PRO A 120 0.32 -10.11 7.56
C PRO A 120 -1.12 -10.65 7.51
N LEU A 121 -1.44 -11.58 8.38
CA LEU A 121 -2.78 -12.17 8.50
C LEU A 121 -3.52 -11.58 9.69
N ALA A 122 -4.85 -11.47 9.57
CA ALA A 122 -5.73 -11.04 10.65
C ALA A 122 -5.78 -12.11 11.76
N PHE A 123 -5.74 -11.67 13.01
CA PHE A 123 -6.02 -12.54 14.13
C PHE A 123 -7.54 -12.70 14.35
N ALA A 124 -7.99 -13.88 14.73
CA ALA A 124 -9.41 -14.15 14.95
C ALA A 124 -10.09 -13.13 15.89
N PRO A 125 -9.47 -12.71 17.02
CA PRO A 125 -10.06 -11.69 17.89
C PRO A 125 -10.24 -10.32 17.23
N GLU A 126 -9.40 -9.95 16.23
CA GLU A 126 -9.53 -8.69 15.51
C GLU A 126 -10.76 -8.70 14.59
N VAL A 127 -10.97 -9.83 13.91
CA VAL A 127 -12.15 -10.03 13.06
C VAL A 127 -13.42 -9.98 13.90
N ASP A 128 -13.45 -10.71 15.03
CA ASP A 128 -14.60 -10.75 15.93
C ASP A 128 -14.91 -9.37 16.53
N PHE A 129 -13.87 -8.61 16.88
CA PHE A 129 -14.03 -7.24 17.37
C PHE A 129 -14.71 -6.35 16.32
N ILE A 130 -14.20 -6.35 15.06
CA ILE A 130 -14.78 -5.50 14.00
C ILE A 130 -16.23 -5.88 13.72
N LEU A 131 -16.55 -7.17 13.61
CA LEU A 131 -17.92 -7.61 13.36
C LEU A 131 -18.86 -7.24 14.52
N LYS A 132 -18.44 -7.49 15.76
CA LYS A 132 -19.21 -7.18 16.95
C LYS A 132 -19.49 -5.67 17.09
N GLU A 133 -18.47 -4.84 16.90
CA GLU A 133 -18.64 -3.39 17.00
C GLU A 133 -19.45 -2.85 15.83
N SER A 134 -19.24 -3.31 14.60
CA SER A 134 -20.03 -2.90 13.44
C SER A 134 -21.53 -3.23 13.60
N ALA A 135 -21.86 -4.38 14.19
CA ALA A 135 -23.24 -4.79 14.44
C ALA A 135 -24.03 -3.83 15.34
N ARG A 136 -23.34 -2.97 16.10
CA ARG A 136 -24.00 -2.00 17.02
C ARG A 136 -24.46 -0.73 16.31
N TYR A 137 -23.88 -0.43 15.14
CA TYR A 137 -24.08 0.85 14.46
C TYR A 137 -24.67 0.71 13.07
N LEU A 138 -24.57 -0.46 12.46
CA LEU A 138 -25.17 -0.74 11.16
C LEU A 138 -26.59 -1.29 11.34
N SER A 139 -27.49 -0.93 10.44
CA SER A 139 -28.88 -1.41 10.45
C SER A 139 -29.00 -2.92 10.24
N LYS A 140 -28.02 -3.51 9.52
CA LYS A 140 -27.85 -4.95 9.35
C LYS A 140 -26.51 -5.36 9.95
N ALA A 141 -26.52 -6.28 10.93
CA ALA A 141 -25.31 -6.80 11.54
C ALA A 141 -24.54 -7.70 10.56
N PRO A 142 -23.26 -7.39 10.24
CA PRO A 142 -22.46 -8.26 9.39
C PRO A 142 -22.02 -9.51 10.16
N THR A 143 -22.00 -10.65 9.48
CA THR A 143 -21.49 -11.93 9.97
C THR A 143 -20.21 -12.32 9.22
N ARG A 144 -19.51 -13.37 9.65
CA ARG A 144 -18.34 -13.90 8.96
C ARG A 144 -18.65 -14.31 7.52
N ALA A 145 -19.84 -14.82 7.26
CA ALA A 145 -20.28 -15.23 5.91
C ALA A 145 -20.51 -14.04 4.95
N ASP A 146 -20.71 -12.84 5.49
CA ASP A 146 -20.90 -11.62 4.69
C ASP A 146 -19.56 -10.97 4.28
N VAL A 147 -18.45 -11.43 4.86
CA VAL A 147 -17.12 -10.86 4.57
C VAL A 147 -16.62 -11.35 3.22
N ARG A 148 -16.35 -10.42 2.31
CA ARG A 148 -15.85 -10.67 0.96
C ARG A 148 -14.33 -10.72 0.88
N SER A 149 -13.66 -9.95 1.74
CA SER A 149 -12.22 -9.93 1.83
C SER A 149 -11.76 -9.46 3.20
N VAL A 150 -10.62 -9.96 3.64
CA VAL A 150 -9.91 -9.53 4.86
C VAL A 150 -8.51 -9.12 4.47
N TRP A 151 -8.08 -7.94 4.86
CA TRP A 151 -6.72 -7.51 4.63
C TRP A 151 -6.15 -6.72 5.80
N VAL A 152 -4.84 -6.74 5.88
CA VAL A 152 -4.08 -6.24 7.02
C VAL A 152 -2.97 -5.33 6.55
N GLY A 153 -2.74 -4.23 7.26
CA GLY A 153 -1.62 -3.34 7.05
C GLY A 153 -0.78 -3.19 8.31
N LEU A 154 0.54 -3.06 8.16
CA LEU A 154 1.46 -2.74 9.24
C LEU A 154 1.74 -1.24 9.25
N ARG A 155 1.54 -0.58 10.41
CA ARG A 155 1.83 0.84 10.60
C ARG A 155 3.24 1.01 11.16
N PRO A 156 4.09 1.84 10.57
CA PRO A 156 5.41 2.17 11.11
C PRO A 156 5.31 3.26 12.20
N LEU A 157 4.78 2.93 13.37
CA LEU A 157 4.67 3.88 14.46
C LEU A 157 6.05 4.18 15.05
N VAL A 158 6.40 5.47 15.14
CA VAL A 158 7.70 5.92 15.65
C VAL A 158 7.70 5.88 17.17
N LYS A 159 8.69 5.21 17.77
CA LYS A 159 8.88 5.18 19.23
C LYS A 159 9.15 6.59 19.77
N PRO A 160 8.41 7.05 20.78
CA PRO A 160 8.83 8.22 21.55
C PRO A 160 10.11 7.92 22.29
N HIS A 161 11.05 8.87 22.33
CA HIS A 161 12.38 8.69 22.93
C HIS A 161 12.41 8.27 24.42
N ASN A 162 11.26 8.30 25.15
CA ASN A 162 11.20 8.10 26.60
C ASN A 162 10.07 7.17 27.09
N THR A 163 9.52 6.28 26.29
CA THR A 163 8.43 5.39 26.77
C THR A 163 8.86 3.93 26.87
N THR A 164 8.71 3.38 28.08
CA THR A 164 8.86 1.95 28.40
C THR A 164 7.56 1.14 28.25
N SER A 165 6.45 1.76 27.84
CA SER A 165 5.17 1.09 27.76
C SER A 165 4.96 0.43 26.38
N GLY A 166 4.55 -0.85 26.39
CA GLY A 166 4.20 -1.61 25.17
C GLY A 166 2.86 -1.20 24.51
N SER A 167 2.29 -0.03 24.89
CA SER A 167 1.06 0.49 24.31
C SER A 167 1.35 1.38 23.13
N THR A 168 0.72 1.09 21.98
CA THR A 168 0.74 1.93 20.77
C THR A 168 -0.25 3.09 20.82
N LYS A 169 -1.13 3.11 21.83
CA LYS A 169 -2.11 4.18 22.06
C LYS A 169 -1.38 5.47 22.46
N GLY A 170 -1.53 6.52 21.68
CA GLY A 170 -0.92 7.84 21.94
C GLY A 170 0.46 8.08 21.33
N ILE A 171 1.00 7.16 20.53
CA ILE A 171 2.21 7.40 19.74
C ILE A 171 1.91 8.45 18.66
N SER A 172 2.80 9.45 18.53
CA SER A 172 2.70 10.48 17.47
C SER A 172 2.63 9.84 16.10
N ARG A 173 1.78 10.40 15.23
CA ARG A 173 1.65 10.03 13.82
C ARG A 173 2.34 11.04 12.90
N GLU A 174 3.23 11.86 13.44
CA GLU A 174 4.11 12.72 12.67
C GLU A 174 5.25 11.88 12.07
N HIS A 175 5.76 12.32 10.94
CA HIS A 175 6.93 11.67 10.36
C HIS A 175 8.20 12.10 11.09
N THR A 176 9.20 11.24 11.05
CA THR A 176 10.52 11.47 11.64
C THR A 176 11.57 11.25 10.58
N ILE A 177 12.52 12.17 10.49
CA ILE A 177 13.67 12.07 9.59
C ILE A 177 14.92 11.97 10.44
N LEU A 178 15.74 10.98 10.16
CA LEU A 178 17.02 10.75 10.84
C LEU A 178 18.13 10.62 9.81
N MET A 179 19.27 11.22 10.10
CA MET A 179 20.48 11.09 9.29
C MET A 179 21.57 10.36 10.06
N SER A 180 22.13 9.31 9.45
CA SER A 180 23.27 8.59 10.03
C SER A 180 24.59 9.32 9.76
N LYS A 181 25.66 8.88 10.42
CA LYS A 181 27.02 9.42 10.19
C LYS A 181 27.56 9.15 8.79
N SER A 182 27.12 8.06 8.17
CA SER A 182 27.49 7.71 6.79
C SER A 182 26.75 8.57 5.75
N GLY A 183 25.65 9.24 6.13
CA GLY A 183 24.80 10.01 5.24
C GLY A 183 23.53 9.29 4.79
N LEU A 184 23.18 8.12 5.38
CA LEU A 184 21.86 7.51 5.14
C LEU A 184 20.76 8.38 5.75
N VAL A 185 19.82 8.82 4.95
CA VAL A 185 18.64 9.57 5.39
C VAL A 185 17.47 8.60 5.54
N SER A 186 16.91 8.46 6.74
CA SER A 186 15.79 7.56 7.01
C SER A 186 14.55 8.36 7.38
N VAL A 187 13.44 8.12 6.68
CA VAL A 187 12.12 8.70 6.97
C VAL A 187 11.11 7.61 7.27
N THR A 188 10.34 7.79 8.34
CA THR A 188 9.27 6.85 8.74
C THR A 188 8.19 7.56 9.56
N GLY A 189 7.07 6.89 9.82
CA GLY A 189 5.89 7.50 10.43
C GLY A 189 5.07 8.30 9.43
N GLY A 190 4.34 9.30 9.92
CA GLY A 190 3.48 10.14 9.08
C GLY A 190 2.21 9.45 8.61
N LYS A 191 1.59 10.02 7.58
CA LYS A 191 0.34 9.53 6.97
C LYS A 191 0.46 9.53 5.45
N TRP A 192 -0.23 8.62 4.81
CA TRP A 192 -0.31 8.61 3.34
C TRP A 192 -0.81 9.93 2.75
N THR A 193 -1.74 10.58 3.43
CA THR A 193 -2.31 11.88 2.99
C THR A 193 -1.30 13.03 2.98
N THR A 194 -0.17 12.92 3.66
CA THR A 194 0.88 13.94 3.75
C THR A 194 2.17 13.54 3.03
N TYR A 195 2.15 12.49 2.21
CA TYR A 195 3.34 11.92 1.57
C TYR A 195 4.17 12.93 0.78
N ARG A 196 3.52 13.87 0.07
CA ARG A 196 4.21 14.89 -0.73
C ARG A 196 4.97 15.88 0.17
N ALA A 197 4.32 16.38 1.23
CA ALA A 197 4.97 17.26 2.21
C ALA A 197 6.12 16.54 2.92
N MET A 198 5.93 15.25 3.27
CA MET A 198 7.02 14.45 3.85
C MET A 198 8.21 14.33 2.89
N ALA A 199 7.98 14.17 1.60
CA ALA A 199 9.04 14.11 0.61
C ALA A 199 9.78 15.45 0.47
N GLU A 200 9.07 16.58 0.51
CA GLU A 200 9.67 17.92 0.53
C GLU A 200 10.57 18.12 1.75
N ASP A 201 10.08 17.75 2.95
CA ASP A 201 10.86 17.86 4.19
C ASP A 201 12.14 17.02 4.13
N VAL A 202 12.07 15.80 3.59
CA VAL A 202 13.25 14.93 3.42
C VAL A 202 14.27 15.57 2.48
N LEU A 203 13.84 16.08 1.33
CA LEU A 203 14.73 16.72 0.38
C LEU A 203 15.35 18.00 0.95
N GLN A 204 14.57 18.81 1.67
CA GLN A 204 15.06 20.00 2.36
C GLN A 204 16.18 19.65 3.36
N GLN A 205 15.99 18.62 4.17
CA GLN A 205 17.03 18.17 5.10
C GLN A 205 18.28 17.63 4.37
N CYS A 206 18.12 16.98 3.23
CA CYS A 206 19.26 16.55 2.41
C CYS A 206 20.07 17.75 1.85
N LEU A 207 19.39 18.84 1.48
CA LEU A 207 20.03 20.09 1.03
C LEU A 207 20.77 20.77 2.20
N GLU A 208 20.14 20.93 3.34
CA GLU A 208 20.72 21.54 4.55
C GLU A 208 21.95 20.77 5.06
N ALA A 209 21.96 19.45 4.92
CA ALA A 209 23.09 18.60 5.25
C ALA A 209 24.19 18.57 4.18
N GLY A 210 24.01 19.26 3.05
CA GLY A 210 24.98 19.29 1.97
C GLY A 210 25.11 17.97 1.18
N LEU A 211 24.16 17.05 1.32
CA LEU A 211 24.12 15.80 0.54
C LEU A 211 23.65 16.05 -0.90
N LEU A 212 22.80 17.03 -1.10
CA LEU A 212 22.32 17.49 -2.40
C LEU A 212 22.77 18.92 -2.63
N LYS A 213 22.89 19.32 -3.89
CA LYS A 213 23.14 20.71 -4.29
C LYS A 213 21.80 21.42 -4.45
N ASP A 214 21.68 22.59 -3.85
CA ASP A 214 20.58 23.49 -4.18
C ASP A 214 20.74 23.99 -5.62
N LEU A 215 19.74 23.76 -6.45
CA LEU A 215 19.71 24.22 -7.84
C LEU A 215 19.00 25.56 -7.98
N GLY A 216 18.53 26.17 -6.88
CA GLY A 216 17.79 27.43 -6.86
C GLY A 216 16.38 27.33 -7.44
N GLU A 217 15.86 26.12 -7.65
CA GLU A 217 14.52 25.88 -8.16
C GLU A 217 13.53 25.69 -7.00
N HIS A 218 12.34 26.22 -7.16
CA HIS A 218 11.25 26.00 -6.20
C HIS A 218 10.60 24.60 -6.41
N PRO A 219 10.08 23.96 -5.34
CA PRO A 219 9.34 22.72 -5.46
C PRO A 219 8.13 22.88 -6.39
N THR A 220 8.05 22.05 -7.43
CA THR A 220 6.97 22.12 -8.44
C THR A 220 5.94 21.01 -8.29
N THR A 221 6.16 20.06 -7.38
CA THR A 221 5.33 18.86 -7.25
C THR A 221 3.92 19.12 -6.76
N ALA A 222 3.65 20.30 -6.15
CA ALA A 222 2.31 20.69 -5.75
C ALA A 222 1.39 20.90 -6.98
N ASP A 223 1.95 21.46 -8.05
CA ASP A 223 1.23 21.79 -9.27
C ASP A 223 1.45 20.75 -10.39
N CYS A 224 2.23 19.70 -10.12
CA CYS A 224 2.48 18.64 -11.10
C CYS A 224 1.28 17.69 -11.18
N PRO A 225 0.54 17.64 -12.29
CA PRO A 225 -0.59 16.73 -12.44
C PRO A 225 -0.10 15.28 -12.48
N LEU A 226 -0.82 14.39 -11.80
CA LEU A 226 -0.60 12.96 -11.93
C LEU A 226 -1.05 12.49 -13.31
N VAL A 227 -0.46 11.39 -13.80
CA VAL A 227 -0.90 10.75 -15.04
C VAL A 227 -2.38 10.37 -14.91
N GLY A 228 -3.16 10.66 -15.93
CA GLY A 228 -4.61 10.46 -15.90
C GLY A 228 -5.40 11.59 -15.22
N ALA A 229 -4.74 12.52 -14.50
CA ALA A 229 -5.44 13.64 -13.89
C ALA A 229 -6.11 14.53 -14.95
N THR A 230 -7.30 15.01 -14.61
CA THR A 230 -8.04 15.96 -15.43
C THR A 230 -7.63 17.38 -15.08
N ASN A 231 -7.74 18.31 -16.05
CA ASN A 231 -7.58 19.72 -15.75
C ASN A 231 -8.65 20.15 -14.71
N PRO A 232 -8.29 20.85 -13.63
CA PRO A 232 -9.25 21.32 -12.63
C PRO A 232 -10.43 22.13 -13.20
N ASN A 233 -10.24 22.74 -14.36
CA ASN A 233 -11.25 23.56 -15.06
C ASN A 233 -12.04 22.75 -16.10
N SER A 234 -11.87 21.42 -16.18
CA SER A 234 -12.65 20.59 -17.10
C SER A 234 -13.96 20.13 -16.45
N ASP A 235 -15.05 20.04 -17.24
CA ASP A 235 -16.37 19.51 -16.83
C ASP A 235 -16.35 17.99 -16.51
N PHE A 236 -15.24 17.46 -16.07
CA PHE A 236 -15.17 16.07 -15.65
C PHE A 236 -15.92 15.90 -14.33
N SER A 237 -17.07 15.23 -14.39
CA SER A 237 -17.75 14.79 -13.18
C SER A 237 -16.85 13.78 -12.47
N THR A 238 -16.36 14.14 -11.30
CA THR A 238 -15.65 13.23 -10.41
C THR A 238 -16.65 12.20 -9.88
N MET A 239 -16.46 10.94 -10.22
CA MET A 239 -17.23 9.86 -9.60
C MET A 239 -16.79 9.70 -8.15
N PRO A 240 -17.72 9.63 -7.19
CA PRO A 240 -17.40 9.36 -5.81
C PRO A 240 -16.64 8.04 -5.65
N LEU A 241 -15.69 8.00 -4.73
CA LEU A 241 -14.90 6.79 -4.44
C LEU A 241 -15.77 5.60 -3.94
N ALA A 242 -17.02 5.87 -3.60
CA ALA A 242 -18.01 4.86 -3.22
C ALA A 242 -18.41 3.94 -4.38
N TYR A 243 -18.28 4.38 -5.62
CA TYR A 243 -18.68 3.60 -6.80
C TYR A 243 -17.60 2.61 -7.24
N ALA A 244 -18.04 1.51 -7.88
CA ALA A 244 -17.13 0.52 -8.44
C ALA A 244 -16.15 1.17 -9.43
N GLN A 245 -14.96 0.61 -9.55
CA GLN A 245 -14.01 1.04 -10.58
C GLN A 245 -14.61 0.86 -11.99
N GLY A 246 -14.05 1.53 -12.96
CA GLY A 246 -14.47 1.46 -14.34
C GLY A 246 -13.65 2.39 -15.21
N LEU A 247 -14.13 2.67 -16.42
CA LEU A 247 -13.45 3.54 -17.40
C LEU A 247 -13.19 4.96 -16.84
N HIS A 248 -14.03 5.44 -15.92
CA HIS A 248 -13.85 6.74 -15.26
C HIS A 248 -12.60 6.81 -14.38
N SER A 249 -12.11 5.64 -13.90
CA SER A 249 -10.92 5.57 -13.04
C SER A 249 -9.61 5.89 -13.77
N TYR A 250 -9.63 5.93 -15.09
CA TYR A 250 -8.46 6.20 -15.93
C TYR A 250 -8.31 7.68 -16.32
N GLY A 251 -9.30 8.52 -16.00
CA GLY A 251 -9.24 9.96 -16.27
C GLY A 251 -8.97 10.27 -17.75
N THR A 252 -7.91 11.06 -18.03
CA THR A 252 -7.52 11.43 -19.39
C THR A 252 -6.98 10.26 -20.23
N GLU A 253 -6.55 9.17 -19.59
CA GLU A 253 -6.06 7.98 -20.29
C GLU A 253 -7.18 7.04 -20.77
N LYS A 254 -8.44 7.33 -20.42
CA LYS A 254 -9.61 6.55 -20.88
C LYS A 254 -9.62 6.33 -22.39
N SER A 255 -9.29 7.34 -23.18
CA SER A 255 -9.25 7.25 -24.66
C SER A 255 -8.21 6.24 -25.13
N LEU A 256 -7.03 6.21 -24.50
CA LEU A 256 -5.98 5.23 -24.79
C LEU A 256 -6.42 3.82 -24.38
N LEU A 257 -7.02 3.67 -23.20
CA LEU A 257 -7.57 2.40 -22.75
C LEU A 257 -8.59 1.83 -23.73
N LEU A 258 -9.48 2.66 -24.28
CA LEU A 258 -10.49 2.23 -25.24
C LEU A 258 -9.91 1.72 -26.58
N THR A 259 -8.64 1.96 -26.87
CA THR A 259 -7.93 1.37 -28.02
C THR A 259 -7.39 -0.03 -27.74
N MET A 260 -7.43 -0.49 -26.48
CA MET A 260 -6.89 -1.81 -26.14
C MET A 260 -7.82 -2.92 -26.62
N PRO A 261 -7.29 -4.05 -27.15
CA PRO A 261 -8.10 -5.21 -27.46
C PRO A 261 -8.87 -5.67 -26.21
N GLY A 262 -10.17 -5.92 -26.37
CA GLY A 262 -11.05 -6.34 -25.28
C GLY A 262 -11.40 -5.23 -24.28
N ALA A 263 -11.33 -3.95 -24.69
CA ALA A 263 -11.74 -2.82 -23.85
C ALA A 263 -13.21 -2.90 -23.40
N ASP A 264 -14.07 -3.49 -24.24
CA ASP A 264 -15.50 -3.74 -24.02
C ASP A 264 -15.82 -5.18 -23.55
N THR A 265 -14.80 -6.04 -23.41
CA THR A 265 -14.95 -7.41 -22.91
C THR A 265 -14.78 -7.43 -21.40
N TRP A 266 -15.89 -7.39 -20.68
CA TRP A 266 -15.89 -7.32 -19.22
C TRP A 266 -15.65 -8.69 -18.59
N LEU A 267 -14.71 -8.75 -17.65
CA LEU A 267 -14.44 -9.92 -16.80
C LEU A 267 -15.36 -9.94 -15.58
N CYS A 268 -15.58 -8.78 -15.01
CA CYS A 268 -16.57 -8.47 -13.97
C CYS A 268 -16.85 -6.97 -13.98
N GLU A 269 -17.73 -6.51 -13.09
CA GLU A 269 -17.93 -5.08 -12.87
C GLU A 269 -16.60 -4.42 -12.50
N GLY A 270 -16.22 -3.38 -13.23
CA GLY A 270 -15.00 -2.61 -12.97
C GLY A 270 -13.70 -3.16 -13.56
N LEU A 271 -13.72 -4.31 -14.24
CA LEU A 271 -12.53 -4.88 -14.87
C LEU A 271 -12.84 -5.48 -16.23
N SER A 272 -12.21 -4.95 -17.29
CA SER A 272 -12.27 -5.51 -18.64
C SER A 272 -10.93 -6.13 -19.05
N GLU A 273 -10.92 -6.93 -20.13
CA GLU A 273 -9.68 -7.45 -20.72
C GLU A 273 -8.74 -6.32 -21.15
N GLY A 274 -9.30 -5.23 -21.70
CA GLY A 274 -8.53 -4.06 -22.08
C GLY A 274 -7.82 -3.42 -20.90
N MET A 275 -8.44 -3.37 -19.71
CA MET A 275 -7.81 -2.87 -18.48
C MET A 275 -6.63 -3.76 -18.04
N VAL A 276 -6.74 -5.08 -18.20
CA VAL A 276 -5.62 -5.99 -17.93
C VAL A 276 -4.45 -5.71 -18.87
N ARG A 277 -4.72 -5.55 -20.18
CA ARG A 277 -3.68 -5.23 -21.18
C ARG A 277 -3.06 -3.85 -20.95
N PHE A 278 -3.89 -2.87 -20.58
CA PHE A 278 -3.43 -1.53 -20.21
C PHE A 278 -2.46 -1.59 -19.03
N ALA A 279 -2.83 -2.34 -17.98
CA ALA A 279 -1.98 -2.54 -16.81
C ALA A 279 -0.60 -3.13 -17.17
N VAL A 280 -0.54 -4.08 -18.12
CA VAL A 280 0.72 -4.63 -18.61
C VAL A 280 1.55 -3.60 -19.38
N ARG A 281 0.92 -2.90 -20.33
CA ARG A 281 1.61 -2.05 -21.31
C ARG A 281 2.02 -0.70 -20.75
N TYR A 282 1.22 -0.14 -19.83
CA TYR A 282 1.40 1.23 -19.34
C TYR A 282 1.64 1.34 -17.83
N GLU A 283 1.30 0.32 -17.04
CA GLU A 283 1.39 0.36 -15.58
C GLU A 283 2.34 -0.70 -15.00
N TYR A 284 3.14 -1.34 -15.86
CA TYR A 284 4.15 -2.32 -15.47
C TYR A 284 3.59 -3.52 -14.65
N ALA A 285 2.41 -4.02 -14.96
CA ALA A 285 1.91 -5.26 -14.38
C ALA A 285 2.66 -6.47 -14.97
N ARG A 286 3.14 -7.37 -14.11
CA ARG A 286 3.91 -8.58 -14.46
C ARG A 286 3.30 -9.86 -13.92
N THR A 287 2.41 -9.75 -12.94
CA THR A 287 1.79 -10.90 -12.29
C THR A 287 0.28 -10.74 -12.22
N VAL A 288 -0.42 -11.86 -11.98
CA VAL A 288 -1.87 -11.85 -11.69
C VAL A 288 -2.16 -10.98 -10.46
N GLU A 289 -1.28 -11.00 -9.46
CA GLU A 289 -1.37 -10.16 -8.27
C GLU A 289 -1.27 -8.67 -8.60
N ASP A 290 -0.37 -8.29 -9.51
CA ASP A 290 -0.29 -6.88 -9.93
C ASP A 290 -1.61 -6.37 -10.48
N VAL A 291 -2.28 -7.18 -11.30
CA VAL A 291 -3.57 -6.81 -11.88
C VAL A 291 -4.68 -6.83 -10.83
N LEU A 292 -4.87 -7.97 -10.15
CA LEU A 292 -6.05 -8.19 -9.31
C LEU A 292 -5.95 -7.55 -7.93
N ALA A 293 -4.74 -7.32 -7.41
CA ALA A 293 -4.57 -6.65 -6.12
C ALA A 293 -4.24 -5.16 -6.25
N ARG A 294 -3.42 -4.76 -7.23
CA ARG A 294 -2.85 -3.40 -7.27
C ARG A 294 -3.51 -2.48 -8.30
N ARG A 295 -3.89 -2.98 -9.48
CA ARG A 295 -4.48 -2.15 -10.54
C ARG A 295 -6.00 -2.12 -10.47
N SER A 296 -6.64 -3.26 -10.21
CA SER A 296 -8.10 -3.33 -10.03
C SER A 296 -8.57 -3.34 -8.58
N ARG A 297 -7.69 -3.64 -7.63
CA ARG A 297 -7.99 -3.84 -6.20
C ARG A 297 -9.03 -4.92 -5.91
N LEU A 298 -9.33 -5.78 -6.87
CA LEU A 298 -10.37 -6.79 -6.74
C LEU A 298 -10.11 -7.75 -5.57
N LEU A 299 -8.85 -8.13 -5.34
CA LEU A 299 -8.47 -8.97 -4.21
C LEU A 299 -8.92 -8.36 -2.86
N PHE A 300 -8.80 -7.04 -2.71
CA PHE A 300 -9.21 -6.33 -1.50
C PHE A 300 -10.72 -6.16 -1.40
N LEU A 301 -11.44 -6.19 -2.52
CA LEU A 301 -12.89 -5.97 -2.56
C LEU A 301 -13.67 -7.27 -2.45
N ASP A 302 -13.21 -8.32 -3.16
CA ASP A 302 -13.85 -9.64 -3.22
C ASP A 302 -12.79 -10.69 -3.58
N ALA A 303 -12.24 -11.34 -2.56
CA ALA A 303 -11.14 -12.28 -2.72
C ALA A 303 -11.55 -13.54 -3.48
N GLN A 304 -12.81 -14.00 -3.33
CA GLN A 304 -13.32 -15.14 -4.08
C GLN A 304 -13.45 -14.82 -5.57
N LEU A 305 -14.00 -13.67 -5.91
CA LEU A 305 -14.12 -13.25 -7.32
C LEU A 305 -12.74 -13.04 -7.95
N ALA A 306 -11.78 -12.50 -7.20
CA ALA A 306 -10.39 -12.38 -7.65
C ALA A 306 -9.75 -13.76 -7.93
N LEU A 307 -10.00 -14.74 -7.06
CA LEU A 307 -9.56 -16.12 -7.25
C LEU A 307 -10.18 -16.73 -8.52
N ASP A 308 -11.49 -16.58 -8.70
CA ASP A 308 -12.25 -17.15 -9.83
C ASP A 308 -11.78 -16.58 -11.19
N LEU A 309 -11.36 -15.31 -11.22
CA LEU A 309 -10.88 -14.64 -12.43
C LEU A 309 -9.38 -14.84 -12.69
N SER A 310 -8.65 -15.41 -11.76
CA SER A 310 -7.19 -15.49 -11.81
C SER A 310 -6.64 -16.22 -13.04
N ASP A 311 -7.26 -17.34 -13.45
CA ASP A 311 -6.86 -18.10 -14.63
C ASP A 311 -7.05 -17.29 -15.91
N LYS A 312 -8.16 -16.57 -16.02
CA LYS A 312 -8.44 -15.74 -17.20
C LYS A 312 -7.48 -14.56 -17.30
N VAL A 313 -7.16 -13.92 -16.18
CA VAL A 313 -6.14 -12.86 -16.11
C VAL A 313 -4.77 -13.39 -16.48
N ALA A 314 -4.37 -14.57 -15.99
CA ALA A 314 -3.11 -15.20 -16.36
C ALA A 314 -3.00 -15.43 -17.87
N THR A 315 -4.06 -15.95 -18.51
CA THR A 315 -4.11 -16.15 -19.96
C THR A 315 -3.93 -14.83 -20.74
N ILE A 316 -4.53 -13.74 -20.26
CA ILE A 316 -4.35 -12.42 -20.89
C ILE A 316 -2.89 -11.94 -20.73
N LEU A 317 -2.31 -12.07 -19.53
CA LEU A 317 -0.91 -11.74 -19.27
C LEU A 317 0.04 -12.52 -20.20
N GLU A 318 -0.18 -13.82 -20.38
CA GLU A 318 0.60 -14.67 -21.28
C GLU A 318 0.47 -14.20 -22.75
N SER A 319 -0.73 -13.78 -23.18
CA SER A 319 -0.94 -13.18 -24.51
C SER A 319 -0.17 -11.88 -24.71
N GLU A 320 0.12 -11.15 -23.62
CA GLU A 320 0.96 -9.95 -23.57
C GLU A 320 2.45 -10.26 -23.35
N LYS A 321 2.86 -11.54 -23.54
CA LYS A 321 4.24 -12.03 -23.43
C LYS A 321 4.82 -12.01 -21.99
N ILE A 322 3.98 -12.06 -20.98
CA ILE A 322 4.40 -12.30 -19.60
C ILE A 322 4.52 -13.82 -19.40
N HIS A 323 5.74 -14.34 -19.39
CA HIS A 323 5.99 -15.79 -19.37
C HIS A 323 5.69 -16.47 -18.02
N ASN A 324 5.71 -15.72 -16.92
CA ASN A 324 5.44 -16.26 -15.59
C ASN A 324 4.53 -15.31 -14.81
N PRO A 325 3.20 -15.36 -15.01
CA PRO A 325 2.23 -14.50 -14.33
C PRO A 325 2.03 -14.86 -12.85
N GLN A 326 2.76 -15.81 -12.32
CA GLN A 326 2.72 -16.27 -10.91
C GLN A 326 1.33 -16.67 -10.42
N LEU A 327 0.56 -17.34 -11.26
CA LEU A 327 -0.82 -17.74 -10.99
C LEU A 327 -0.98 -18.56 -9.71
N ALA A 328 -0.13 -19.58 -9.48
CA ALA A 328 -0.21 -20.45 -8.31
C ALA A 328 0.02 -19.68 -7.00
N ALA A 329 1.00 -18.76 -6.99
CA ALA A 329 1.27 -17.88 -5.86
C ALA A 329 0.07 -16.97 -5.57
N PHE A 330 -0.53 -16.39 -6.61
CA PHE A 330 -1.73 -15.56 -6.44
C PHE A 330 -2.92 -16.34 -5.89
N LYS A 331 -3.16 -17.58 -6.34
CA LYS A 331 -4.24 -18.41 -5.80
C LYS A 331 -4.09 -18.67 -4.31
N THR A 332 -2.86 -18.96 -3.86
CA THR A 332 -2.55 -19.11 -2.43
C THR A 332 -2.78 -17.78 -1.66
N LEU A 333 -2.33 -16.67 -2.23
CA LEU A 333 -2.55 -15.34 -1.65
C LEU A 333 -4.05 -15.03 -1.52
N ALA A 334 -4.83 -15.22 -2.57
CA ALA A 334 -6.27 -14.94 -2.57
C ALA A 334 -7.02 -15.74 -1.50
N GLN A 335 -6.64 -17.00 -1.28
CA GLN A 335 -7.21 -17.83 -0.21
C GLN A 335 -6.94 -17.23 1.18
N SER A 336 -5.79 -16.60 1.40
CA SER A 336 -5.46 -15.97 2.69
C SER A 336 -6.25 -14.69 2.97
N TYR A 337 -6.90 -14.11 1.96
CA TYR A 337 -7.79 -12.96 2.07
C TYR A 337 -9.26 -13.33 2.34
N MET A 338 -9.56 -14.62 2.40
CA MET A 338 -10.88 -15.13 2.78
C MET A 338 -10.90 -15.52 4.25
N LEU A 339 -12.03 -15.33 4.91
CA LEU A 339 -12.24 -15.93 6.23
C LEU A 339 -12.47 -17.44 6.08
N PRO A 340 -11.87 -18.27 6.94
CA PRO A 340 -12.21 -19.68 6.98
C PRO A 340 -13.71 -19.86 7.19
N THR A 341 -14.34 -20.66 6.34
CA THR A 341 -15.68 -21.16 6.58
C THR A 341 -15.62 -22.05 7.84
N THR A 342 -16.07 -21.52 8.95
CA THR A 342 -16.32 -22.36 10.14
C THR A 342 -17.46 -23.30 9.79
N HIS A 343 -17.14 -24.59 9.65
CA HIS A 343 -18.14 -25.66 9.63
C HIS A 343 -18.76 -25.83 11.00
#